data_9c470b91b7c5732c0d89664c41073a66
#
_entry.id   9c470b91b7c5732c0d89664c41073a66
#
_cell.length_a   1.000
_cell.length_b   1.000
_cell.length_c   1.000
_cell.angle_alpha   90.00
_cell.angle_beta   90.00
_cell.angle_gamma   90.00
#
_symmetry.space_group_name_H-M   'P 1'
#
loop_
_entity.id
_entity.type
_entity.pdbx_description
1 polymer ?
#
loop_
_entity_poly.entity_id
_entity_poly.type
_entity_poly.pdbx_seq_one_letter_code
_entity_poly.pdbx_strand_id
1 'polypeptide(L)'
;MPNIVIPYKPRALQQILHKQIDKHRFSVCVLHRRAGKTVMCINHMLRAALTNPKLNPRYVFLSPYRPQGKATAWDYIKQFAGKIPGTKFNESELRCDLPNGARITILGAENDQAIRGISLDGCVFDETQSIKPTIFPEVAKHTPVSYTHLTLPTILRV
;
A
#
# COMPACT_ATOMS: atom_id res chain seq x y z
N MET A 1 -4.88 -13.96 19.88
CA MET A 1 -3.88 -13.86 18.81
C MET A 1 -2.54 -13.49 19.41
N PRO A 2 -1.44 -14.07 18.96
CA PRO A 2 -0.13 -13.64 19.45
C PRO A 2 0.07 -12.15 19.13
N ASN A 3 0.66 -11.41 20.05
CA ASN A 3 1.02 -10.00 19.83
C ASN A 3 2.08 -9.94 18.75
N ILE A 4 1.68 -9.50 17.55
CA ILE A 4 2.58 -9.30 16.42
C ILE A 4 3.17 -7.90 16.55
N VAL A 5 4.47 -7.81 16.79
CA VAL A 5 5.19 -6.55 16.88
C VAL A 5 5.93 -6.32 15.57
N ILE A 6 5.46 -5.39 14.77
CA ILE A 6 6.19 -4.91 13.59
C ILE A 6 7.21 -3.87 14.08
N PRO A 7 8.52 -4.01 13.77
CA PRO A 7 9.56 -3.10 14.25
C PRO A 7 9.55 -1.77 13.46
N TYR A 8 8.41 -1.10 13.44
CA TYR A 8 8.23 0.20 12.83
C TYR A 8 7.91 1.24 13.90
N LYS A 9 8.74 2.26 13.98
CA LYS A 9 8.55 3.41 14.89
C LYS A 9 8.27 4.65 14.04
N PRO A 10 7.01 5.06 13.90
CA PRO A 10 6.68 6.23 13.10
C PRO A 10 7.23 7.52 13.74
N ARG A 11 7.81 8.38 12.92
CA ARG A 11 8.20 9.73 13.33
C ARG A 11 6.95 10.57 13.61
N ALA A 12 7.09 11.71 14.31
CA ALA A 12 5.95 12.57 14.66
C ALA A 12 5.05 12.93 13.47
N LEU A 13 5.65 13.32 12.34
CA LEU A 13 4.90 13.61 11.11
C LEU A 13 4.17 12.36 10.57
N GLN A 14 4.82 11.21 10.58
CA GLN A 14 4.21 9.96 10.13
C GLN A 14 3.04 9.53 11.03
N GLN A 15 3.11 9.77 12.33
CA GLN A 15 2.00 9.52 13.25
C GLN A 15 0.78 10.39 12.93
N ILE A 16 1.01 11.67 12.61
CA ILE A 16 -0.06 12.58 12.20
C ILE A 16 -0.69 12.07 10.90
N LEU A 17 0.13 11.69 9.91
CA LEU A 17 -0.33 11.19 8.62
C LEU A 17 -1.14 9.89 8.78
N HIS A 18 -0.68 8.95 9.59
CA HIS A 18 -1.46 7.73 9.87
C HIS A 18 -2.84 8.05 10.41
N LYS A 19 -2.95 8.96 11.37
CA LYS A 19 -4.23 9.39 11.94
C LYS A 19 -5.14 10.07 10.91
N GLN A 20 -4.57 10.85 9.99
CA GLN A 20 -5.35 11.49 8.93
C GLN A 20 -5.82 10.48 7.88
N ILE A 21 -4.95 9.55 7.46
CA ILE A 21 -5.31 8.50 6.52
C ILE A 21 -6.45 7.63 7.09
N ASP A 22 -6.42 7.31 8.38
CA ASP A 22 -7.47 6.52 9.03
C ASP A 22 -8.86 7.20 9.02
N LYS A 23 -8.89 8.53 8.91
CA LYS A 23 -10.15 9.31 8.92
C LYS A 23 -10.75 9.54 7.55
N HIS A 24 -9.99 9.36 6.48
CA HIS A 24 -10.39 9.74 5.13
C HIS A 24 -10.28 8.57 4.17
N ARG A 25 -11.27 8.43 3.30
CA ARG A 25 -11.27 7.42 2.24
C ARG A 25 -10.11 7.65 1.26
N PHE A 26 -9.85 8.91 0.91
CA PHE A 26 -8.78 9.31 0.02
C PHE A 26 -7.86 10.29 0.72
N SER A 27 -6.57 10.04 0.64
CA SER A 27 -5.56 10.91 1.23
C SER A 27 -4.43 11.16 0.24
N VAL A 28 -4.04 12.42 0.11
CA VAL A 28 -2.90 12.83 -0.70
C VAL A 28 -1.80 13.31 0.23
N CYS A 29 -0.67 12.61 0.22
CA CYS A 29 0.48 12.95 1.04
C CYS A 29 1.55 13.63 0.19
N VAL A 30 1.74 14.91 0.38
CA VAL A 30 2.78 15.70 -0.28
C VAL A 30 3.93 15.90 0.68
N LEU A 31 5.04 15.24 0.43
CA LEU A 31 6.19 15.23 1.32
C LEU A 31 7.48 15.35 0.50
N HIS A 32 8.49 16.01 1.07
CA HIS A 32 9.79 16.10 0.44
C HIS A 32 10.48 14.72 0.31
N ARG A 33 11.52 14.64 -0.50
CA ARG A 33 12.36 13.43 -0.62
C ARG A 33 12.92 13.06 0.77
N ARG A 34 13.11 11.76 1.00
CA ARG A 34 13.64 11.18 2.26
C ARG A 34 12.76 11.39 3.49
N ALA A 35 11.52 11.86 3.35
CA ALA A 35 10.56 11.94 4.46
C ALA A 35 10.07 10.58 4.97
N GLY A 36 10.47 9.48 4.32
CA GLY A 36 10.06 8.13 4.70
C GLY A 36 8.65 7.76 4.25
N LYS A 37 8.18 8.33 3.13
CA LYS A 37 6.85 8.08 2.55
C LYS A 37 6.58 6.60 2.30
N THR A 38 7.48 5.95 1.57
CA THR A 38 7.32 4.54 1.17
C THR A 38 7.22 3.64 2.39
N VAL A 39 8.11 3.80 3.36
CA VAL A 39 8.09 3.04 4.62
C VAL A 39 6.79 3.27 5.40
N MET A 40 6.33 4.53 5.48
CA MET A 40 5.08 4.89 6.13
C MET A 40 3.88 4.21 5.44
N CYS A 41 3.79 4.34 4.11
CA CYS A 41 2.69 3.77 3.32
C CYS A 41 2.63 2.25 3.43
N ILE A 42 3.79 1.57 3.36
CA ILE A 42 3.87 0.12 3.50
C ILE A 42 3.40 -0.33 4.88
N ASN A 43 3.89 0.31 5.94
CA ASN A 43 3.47 -0.06 7.30
C ASN A 43 2.01 0.28 7.59
N HIS A 44 1.48 1.39 7.02
CA HIS A 44 0.06 1.69 7.09
C HIS A 44 -0.77 0.61 6.39
N MET A 45 -0.38 0.20 5.19
CA MET A 45 -1.04 -0.84 4.42
C MET A 45 -0.97 -2.21 5.11
N LEU A 46 0.18 -2.57 5.71
CA LEU A 46 0.32 -3.80 6.51
C LEU A 46 -0.62 -3.80 7.70
N ARG A 47 -0.69 -2.69 8.44
CA ARG A 47 -1.62 -2.54 9.56
C ARG A 47 -3.06 -2.68 9.11
N ALA A 48 -3.46 -1.97 8.05
CA ALA A 48 -4.80 -2.05 7.50
C ALA A 48 -5.15 -3.48 7.04
N ALA A 49 -4.22 -4.16 6.37
CA ALA A 49 -4.40 -5.54 5.92
C ALA A 49 -4.59 -6.53 7.09
N LEU A 50 -3.82 -6.36 8.17
CA LEU A 50 -3.90 -7.23 9.35
C LEU A 50 -5.16 -7.01 10.19
N THR A 51 -5.67 -5.78 10.22
CA THR A 51 -6.83 -5.41 11.04
C THR A 51 -8.16 -5.41 10.27
N ASN A 52 -8.12 -5.68 8.98
CA ASN A 52 -9.34 -5.72 8.16
C ASN A 52 -10.18 -6.94 8.53
N PRO A 53 -11.46 -6.75 8.93
CA PRO A 53 -12.34 -7.85 9.31
C PRO A 53 -12.85 -8.68 8.13
N LYS A 54 -12.65 -8.22 6.90
CA LYS A 54 -13.04 -8.93 5.69
C LYS A 54 -12.22 -10.20 5.50
N LEU A 55 -12.85 -11.24 5.01
CA LEU A 55 -12.17 -12.47 4.61
C LEU A 55 -11.31 -12.20 3.35
N ASN A 56 -10.02 -12.53 3.42
CA ASN A 56 -9.08 -12.39 2.30
C ASN A 56 -9.00 -10.98 1.69
N PRO A 57 -8.75 -9.92 2.46
CA PRO A 57 -8.69 -8.57 1.92
C PRO A 57 -7.51 -8.38 0.97
N ARG A 58 -7.67 -7.52 -0.03
CA ARG A 58 -6.71 -7.29 -1.12
C ARG A 58 -6.20 -5.87 -1.10
N TYR A 59 -4.88 -5.74 -1.06
CA TYR A 59 -4.17 -4.46 -1.05
C TYR A 59 -3.17 -4.40 -2.20
N VAL A 60 -3.00 -3.24 -2.79
CA VAL A 60 -2.05 -3.01 -3.88
C VAL A 60 -1.16 -1.81 -3.58
N PHE A 61 0.13 -2.00 -3.80
CA PHE A 61 1.10 -0.92 -3.95
C PHE A 61 1.31 -0.70 -5.45
N LEU A 62 0.83 0.42 -5.95
CA LEU A 62 0.86 0.78 -7.37
C LEU A 62 1.95 1.81 -7.63
N SER A 63 2.89 1.46 -8.48
CA SER A 63 3.94 2.36 -8.98
C SER A 63 3.78 2.58 -10.49
N PRO A 64 4.41 3.60 -11.08
CA PRO A 64 4.34 3.83 -12.53
C PRO A 64 4.72 2.60 -13.34
N TYR A 65 5.79 1.93 -12.92
CA TYR A 65 6.30 0.71 -13.53
C TYR A 65 6.55 -0.36 -12.46
N ARG A 66 6.22 -1.61 -12.79
CA ARG A 66 6.38 -2.73 -11.86
C ARG A 66 7.83 -2.94 -11.38
N PRO A 67 8.88 -2.86 -12.21
CA PRO A 67 10.26 -2.94 -11.76
C PRO A 67 10.64 -1.84 -10.76
N GLN A 68 10.10 -0.64 -10.94
CA GLN A 68 10.29 0.48 -10.00
C GLN A 68 9.64 0.17 -8.64
N GLY A 69 8.41 -0.32 -8.64
CA GLY A 69 7.74 -0.76 -7.41
C GLY A 69 8.49 -1.86 -6.68
N LYS A 70 9.07 -2.81 -7.42
CA LYS A 70 9.96 -3.82 -6.84
C LYS A 70 11.17 -3.19 -6.18
N ALA A 71 11.87 -2.31 -6.86
CA ALA A 71 13.08 -1.67 -6.35
C ALA A 71 12.83 -0.77 -5.13
N THR A 72 11.65 -0.12 -5.05
CA THR A 72 11.35 0.85 -4.00
C THR A 72 10.62 0.27 -2.79
N ALA A 73 9.75 -0.72 -2.98
CA ALA A 73 8.81 -1.17 -1.96
C ALA A 73 8.99 -2.63 -1.54
N TRP A 74 9.45 -3.52 -2.43
CA TRP A 74 9.43 -4.95 -2.16
C TRP A 74 10.29 -5.37 -0.98
N ASP A 75 11.49 -4.83 -0.87
CA ASP A 75 12.39 -5.15 0.26
C ASP A 75 11.83 -4.65 1.58
N TYR A 76 11.15 -3.50 1.61
CA TYR A 76 10.46 -3.02 2.80
C TYR A 76 9.28 -3.91 3.19
N ILE A 77 8.49 -4.38 2.21
CA ILE A 77 7.41 -5.34 2.49
C ILE A 77 7.98 -6.61 3.11
N LYS A 78 9.05 -7.17 2.56
CA LYS A 78 9.74 -8.35 3.13
C LYS A 78 10.29 -8.07 4.52
N GLN A 79 10.90 -6.92 4.72
CA GLN A 79 11.49 -6.52 6.00
C GLN A 79 10.45 -6.48 7.13
N PHE A 80 9.31 -5.85 6.88
CA PHE A 80 8.29 -5.66 7.90
C PHE A 80 7.33 -6.85 8.01
N ALA A 81 6.81 -7.33 6.90
CA ALA A 81 5.89 -8.47 6.89
C ALA A 81 6.57 -9.80 7.23
N GLY A 82 7.87 -9.94 6.97
CA GLY A 82 8.65 -11.12 7.34
C GLY A 82 8.78 -11.36 8.84
N LYS A 83 8.47 -10.34 9.68
CA LYS A 83 8.40 -10.49 11.13
C LYS A 83 7.06 -11.07 11.61
N ILE A 84 6.11 -11.23 10.71
CA ILE A 84 4.78 -11.77 11.02
C ILE A 84 4.84 -13.29 10.74
N PRO A 85 4.71 -14.15 11.77
CA PRO A 85 4.74 -15.60 11.56
C PRO A 85 3.64 -16.06 10.60
N GLY A 86 3.99 -16.95 9.67
CA GLY A 86 3.05 -17.47 8.68
C GLY A 86 2.91 -16.63 7.42
N THR A 87 3.62 -15.50 7.30
CA THR A 87 3.67 -14.73 6.05
C THR A 87 4.40 -15.49 4.95
N LYS A 88 3.85 -15.47 3.76
CA LYS A 88 4.44 -16.09 2.55
C LYS A 88 4.71 -15.04 1.48
N PHE A 89 5.83 -15.19 0.78
CA PHE A 89 6.23 -14.30 -0.30
C PHE A 89 6.32 -15.04 -1.63
N ASN A 90 5.81 -14.42 -2.69
CA ASN A 90 5.99 -14.88 -4.06
C ASN A 90 6.78 -13.82 -4.83
N GLU A 91 8.03 -14.10 -5.12
CA GLU A 91 8.96 -13.16 -5.78
C GLU A 91 8.60 -12.89 -7.25
N SER A 92 8.04 -13.87 -7.95
CA SER A 92 7.66 -13.70 -9.36
C SER A 92 6.43 -12.83 -9.52
N GLU A 93 5.48 -12.94 -8.59
CA GLU A 93 4.24 -12.13 -8.59
C GLU A 93 4.36 -10.85 -7.78
N LEU A 94 5.44 -10.66 -7.02
CA LEU A 94 5.63 -9.59 -6.04
C LEU A 94 4.44 -9.53 -5.07
N ARG A 95 4.11 -10.67 -4.49
CA ARG A 95 2.95 -10.90 -3.66
C ARG A 95 3.35 -11.35 -2.26
N CYS A 96 2.74 -10.74 -1.27
CA CYS A 96 2.87 -11.09 0.14
C CYS A 96 1.51 -11.56 0.65
N ASP A 97 1.42 -12.81 1.10
CA ASP A 97 0.23 -13.38 1.71
C ASP A 97 0.42 -13.41 3.23
N LEU A 98 -0.46 -12.73 3.95
CA LEU A 98 -0.45 -12.62 5.41
C LEU A 98 -1.25 -13.78 6.06
N PRO A 99 -0.98 -14.12 7.32
CA PRO A 99 -1.60 -15.28 7.99
C PRO A 99 -3.12 -15.17 8.16
N ASN A 100 -3.68 -13.96 8.13
CA ASN A 100 -5.13 -13.72 8.17
C ASN A 100 -5.82 -13.84 6.80
N GLY A 101 -5.10 -14.27 5.75
CA GLY A 101 -5.59 -14.35 4.38
C GLY A 101 -5.49 -13.05 3.58
N ALA A 102 -5.08 -11.96 4.22
CA ALA A 102 -4.84 -10.70 3.50
C ALA A 102 -3.69 -10.85 2.51
N ARG A 103 -3.79 -10.13 1.39
CA ARG A 103 -2.79 -10.14 0.34
C ARG A 103 -2.37 -8.74 -0.03
N ILE A 104 -1.07 -8.54 -0.14
CA ILE A 104 -0.48 -7.30 -0.63
C ILE A 104 0.31 -7.63 -1.91
N THR A 105 0.03 -6.90 -2.98
CA THR A 105 0.68 -7.11 -4.29
C THR A 105 1.27 -5.79 -4.79
N ILE A 106 2.44 -5.86 -5.41
CA ILE A 106 3.01 -4.72 -6.15
C ILE A 106 2.59 -4.84 -7.61
N LEU A 107 1.96 -3.79 -8.14
CA LEU A 107 1.59 -3.68 -9.54
C LEU A 107 2.20 -2.44 -10.18
N GLY A 108 2.38 -2.49 -11.50
CA GLY A 108 2.76 -1.36 -12.30
C GLY A 108 1.55 -0.77 -13.02
N ALA A 109 1.46 0.55 -13.04
CA ALA A 109 0.38 1.27 -13.72
C ALA A 109 0.49 1.20 -15.26
N GLU A 110 1.61 0.69 -15.79
CA GLU A 110 1.77 0.41 -17.22
C GLU A 110 0.85 -0.70 -17.72
N ASN A 111 0.39 -1.58 -16.82
CA ASN A 111 -0.52 -2.66 -17.16
C ASN A 111 -1.94 -2.36 -16.67
N ASP A 112 -2.67 -1.57 -17.46
CA ASP A 112 -4.05 -1.18 -17.17
C ASP A 112 -4.97 -2.39 -16.94
N GLN A 113 -4.72 -3.51 -17.64
CA GLN A 113 -5.55 -4.71 -17.56
C GLN A 113 -5.37 -5.45 -16.22
N ALA A 114 -4.17 -5.42 -15.66
CA ALA A 114 -3.90 -6.04 -14.36
C ALA A 114 -4.66 -5.36 -13.21
N ILE A 115 -5.04 -4.09 -13.40
CA ILE A 115 -5.73 -3.27 -12.42
C ILE A 115 -7.26 -3.42 -12.56
N ARG A 116 -7.73 -3.62 -13.79
CA ARG A 116 -9.17 -3.76 -14.08
C ARG A 116 -9.70 -5.08 -13.54
N GLY A 117 -10.80 -5.02 -12.84
CA GLY A 117 -11.47 -6.20 -12.29
C GLY A 117 -10.91 -6.73 -10.98
N ILE A 118 -9.89 -6.08 -10.38
CA ILE A 118 -9.43 -6.44 -9.04
C ILE A 118 -10.30 -5.71 -8.01
N SER A 119 -11.01 -6.48 -7.17
CA SER A 119 -11.64 -5.90 -5.98
C SER A 119 -10.57 -5.61 -4.94
N LEU A 120 -10.37 -4.34 -4.61
CA LEU A 120 -9.35 -3.87 -3.67
C LEU A 120 -9.98 -3.35 -2.39
N ASP A 121 -9.35 -3.62 -1.27
CA ASP A 121 -9.71 -3.06 0.03
C ASP A 121 -8.84 -1.85 0.39
N GLY A 122 -7.71 -1.70 -0.29
CA GLY A 122 -6.88 -0.51 -0.22
C GLY A 122 -5.80 -0.48 -1.28
N CYS A 123 -5.38 0.73 -1.63
CA CYS A 123 -4.34 0.96 -2.62
C CYS A 123 -3.43 2.11 -2.22
N VAL A 124 -2.15 1.93 -2.41
CA VAL A 124 -1.15 3.01 -2.33
C VAL A 124 -0.67 3.33 -3.73
N PHE A 125 -0.74 4.58 -4.12
CA PHE A 125 -0.15 5.09 -5.35
C PHE A 125 1.18 5.76 -5.03
N ASP A 126 2.25 5.27 -5.59
CA ASP A 126 3.57 5.89 -5.49
C ASP A 126 3.91 6.64 -6.77
N GLU A 127 4.56 7.80 -6.64
CA GLU A 127 4.96 8.63 -7.80
C GLU A 127 3.78 8.96 -8.75
N THR A 128 2.67 9.41 -8.20
CA THR A 128 1.40 9.63 -8.93
C THR A 128 1.51 10.55 -10.14
N GLN A 129 2.48 11.48 -10.13
CA GLN A 129 2.74 12.38 -11.27
C GLN A 129 3.15 11.62 -12.55
N SER A 130 3.65 10.40 -12.41
CA SER A 130 4.07 9.54 -13.52
C SER A 130 3.04 8.47 -13.89
N ILE A 131 1.89 8.45 -13.21
CA ILE A 131 0.78 7.54 -13.46
C ILE A 131 -0.29 8.25 -14.30
N LYS A 132 -0.83 7.56 -15.31
CA LYS A 132 -1.91 8.11 -16.12
C LYS A 132 -3.13 8.47 -15.26
N PRO A 133 -3.70 9.68 -15.39
CA PRO A 133 -4.86 10.11 -14.58
C PRO A 133 -6.07 9.19 -14.64
N THR A 134 -6.22 8.43 -15.73
CA THR A 134 -7.33 7.48 -15.94
C THR A 134 -7.29 6.25 -15.01
N ILE A 135 -6.12 5.93 -14.45
CA ILE A 135 -5.95 4.77 -13.56
C ILE A 135 -6.65 4.99 -12.21
N PHE A 136 -6.61 6.22 -11.69
CA PHE A 136 -7.20 6.52 -10.38
C PHE A 136 -8.71 6.21 -10.31
N PRO A 137 -9.57 6.69 -11.24
CA PRO A 137 -10.99 6.35 -11.25
C PRO A 137 -11.24 4.84 -11.37
N GLU A 138 -10.43 4.12 -12.15
CA GLU A 138 -10.57 2.67 -12.29
C GLU A 138 -10.33 1.95 -10.97
N VAL A 139 -9.26 2.28 -10.27
CA VAL A 139 -8.97 1.73 -8.94
C VAL A 139 -10.07 2.09 -7.94
N ALA A 140 -10.51 3.35 -7.93
CA ALA A 140 -11.51 3.85 -6.99
C ALA A 140 -12.87 3.16 -7.15
N LYS A 141 -13.27 2.78 -8.37
CA LYS A 141 -14.53 2.04 -8.64
C LYS A 141 -14.54 0.65 -7.99
N HIS A 142 -13.40 0.00 -7.92
CA HIS A 142 -13.26 -1.37 -7.43
C HIS A 142 -12.92 -1.44 -5.93
N THR A 143 -12.92 -0.32 -5.24
CA THR A 143 -12.57 -0.24 -3.83
C THR A 143 -13.85 0.05 -3.00
N PRO A 144 -14.25 -0.83 -2.07
CA PRO A 144 -15.47 -0.64 -1.28
C PRO A 144 -15.45 0.65 -0.46
N VAL A 145 -16.61 1.27 -0.29
CA VAL A 145 -16.77 2.56 0.41
C VAL A 145 -16.38 2.51 1.88
N SER A 146 -16.48 1.34 2.52
CA SER A 146 -16.40 1.20 3.98
C SER A 146 -14.99 1.04 4.56
N TYR A 147 -13.96 0.72 3.75
CA TYR A 147 -12.63 0.40 4.26
C TYR A 147 -11.48 0.89 3.38
N THR A 148 -11.66 1.99 2.70
CA THR A 148 -10.68 2.43 1.71
C THR A 148 -9.72 3.46 2.28
N HIS A 149 -8.49 3.05 2.46
CA HIS A 149 -7.37 3.97 2.65
C HIS A 149 -6.60 4.07 1.35
N LEU A 150 -6.90 5.08 0.57
CA LEU A 150 -6.14 5.44 -0.62
C LEU A 150 -5.13 6.49 -0.22
N THR A 151 -3.87 6.12 -0.24
CA THR A 151 -2.78 7.06 0.00
C THR A 151 -2.16 7.43 -1.32
N LEU A 152 -2.16 8.70 -1.65
CA LEU A 152 -1.48 9.25 -2.82
C LEU A 152 -0.24 10.00 -2.33
N PRO A 153 0.95 9.41 -2.34
CA PRO A 153 2.15 10.19 -2.15
C PRO A 153 2.41 10.99 -3.43
N THR A 154 2.17 12.28 -3.39
CA THR A 154 2.53 13.20 -4.45
C THR A 154 3.81 13.91 -4.08
N ILE A 155 4.80 13.87 -4.97
CA ILE A 155 5.95 14.75 -4.86
C ILE A 155 5.57 16.04 -5.55
N LEU A 156 5.38 17.11 -4.77
CA LEU A 156 5.44 18.45 -5.33
C LEU A 156 6.89 18.88 -5.37
N ARG A 157 7.31 19.34 -6.56
CA ARG A 157 8.50 20.17 -6.70
C ARG A 157 8.29 21.49 -5.95
N VAL A 158 9.21 21.86 -5.18
CA VAL A 158 9.60 23.24 -4.98
C VAL A 158 10.92 23.43 -5.67
#